data_55d708b981432a99b7ee2d73e84dafe3
#
_entry.id   55d708b981432a99b7ee2d73e84dafe3
#
_cell.length_a   1.000
_cell.length_b   1.000
_cell.length_c   1.000
_cell.angle_alpha   90.00
_cell.angle_beta   90.00
_cell.angle_gamma   90.00
#
_symmetry.space_group_name_H-M   'P 1'
#
loop_
_entity.id
_entity.type
_entity.pdbx_description
1 polymer ?
#
loop_
_entity_poly.entity_id
_entity_poly.type
_entity_poly.pdbx_seq_one_letter_code
_entity_poly.pdbx_strand_id
1 'polypeptide(L)'
;MTNWSVEVENLTRVFGDFVAVDHVSFRVREGQIFGFLGPNGAGKSTTIRMLTGILLPSSGTGHIAGFDMRTERRQIKKAIGYMSQKFSLYEDLTVRENLDFFGGIYGATAFDWAIQVCHLEPVLDKICSSLSVGLRQRVALGCAVVHRPRIVFLDEPTAGVDPGYRRSFWELIYMLAQEGVTVFVSTHYMDEAEHCGWLALIDAGKIVASGSPADLRSKNFDARLLELDVESMFAWIDDLEKVPGIREVAMYGNKLHLTVDDPTDAEQKIRQIGQSRNLKVVALREISPSLEDIFVSVISRQRVG
;
A
#
# COMPACT_ATOMS: atom_id res chain seq x y z
N MET A 1 20.02 -19.77 0.63
CA MET A 1 18.97 -19.74 -0.40
C MET A 1 17.96 -18.73 0.05
N THR A 2 17.61 -17.76 -0.80
CA THR A 2 16.56 -16.77 -0.48
C THR A 2 15.21 -17.46 -0.49
N ASN A 3 14.55 -17.53 0.68
CA ASN A 3 13.20 -18.10 0.77
C ASN A 3 12.17 -17.03 0.37
N TRP A 4 11.31 -17.36 -0.59
CA TRP A 4 10.25 -16.49 -1.07
C TRP A 4 8.91 -16.95 -0.50
N SER A 5 8.18 -16.04 0.15
CA SER A 5 6.81 -16.29 0.60
C SER A 5 5.79 -16.17 -0.53
N VAL A 6 6.06 -15.30 -1.50
CA VAL A 6 5.26 -15.13 -2.72
C VAL A 6 6.19 -15.04 -3.92
N GLU A 7 5.89 -15.81 -4.95
CA GLU A 7 6.49 -15.69 -6.28
C GLU A 7 5.38 -15.77 -7.32
N VAL A 8 5.26 -14.76 -8.16
CA VAL A 8 4.28 -14.75 -9.26
C VAL A 8 4.92 -14.27 -10.55
N GLU A 9 4.53 -14.90 -11.65
CA GLU A 9 5.03 -14.60 -13.00
C GLU A 9 3.85 -14.44 -13.96
N ASN A 10 3.81 -13.29 -14.62
CA ASN A 10 2.81 -12.91 -15.64
C ASN A 10 1.36 -13.12 -15.20
N LEU A 11 1.08 -12.85 -13.91
CA LEU A 11 -0.23 -13.05 -13.33
C LEU A 11 -1.24 -12.12 -13.99
N THR A 12 -2.28 -12.69 -14.57
CA THR A 12 -3.29 -11.94 -15.33
C THR A 12 -4.69 -12.33 -14.92
N ARG A 13 -5.59 -11.34 -14.81
CA ARG A 13 -7.02 -11.57 -14.60
C ARG A 13 -7.87 -10.74 -15.51
N VAL A 14 -8.73 -11.41 -16.27
CA VAL A 14 -9.68 -10.81 -17.19
C VAL A 14 -11.10 -11.10 -16.72
N PHE A 15 -11.99 -10.12 -16.81
CA PHE A 15 -13.43 -10.22 -16.57
C PHE A 15 -14.18 -9.74 -17.81
N GLY A 16 -14.71 -10.65 -18.62
CA GLY A 16 -15.21 -10.31 -19.96
C GLY A 16 -14.11 -9.64 -20.78
N ASP A 17 -14.34 -8.41 -21.22
CA ASP A 17 -13.36 -7.61 -21.97
C ASP A 17 -12.45 -6.74 -21.09
N PHE A 18 -12.70 -6.72 -19.78
CA PHE A 18 -11.94 -5.90 -18.84
C PHE A 18 -10.74 -6.67 -18.26
N VAL A 19 -9.53 -6.15 -18.47
CA VAL A 19 -8.29 -6.68 -17.88
C VAL A 19 -8.04 -5.99 -16.55
N ALA A 20 -8.36 -6.67 -15.45
CA ALA A 20 -8.21 -6.12 -14.10
C ALA A 20 -6.77 -6.22 -13.56
N VAL A 21 -6.01 -7.24 -14.00
CA VAL A 21 -4.59 -7.44 -13.69
C VAL A 21 -3.92 -7.96 -14.95
N ASP A 22 -2.82 -7.33 -15.36
CA ASP A 22 -2.17 -7.53 -16.65
C ASP A 22 -0.68 -7.85 -16.49
N HIS A 23 -0.32 -9.14 -16.66
CA HIS A 23 1.05 -9.67 -16.63
C HIS A 23 1.90 -9.25 -15.43
N VAL A 24 1.30 -9.21 -14.23
CA VAL A 24 1.98 -8.80 -13.00
C VAL A 24 2.97 -9.88 -12.54
N SER A 25 4.22 -9.48 -12.29
CA SER A 25 5.30 -10.35 -11.81
C SER A 25 6.03 -9.69 -10.65
N PHE A 26 6.14 -10.39 -9.52
CA PHE A 26 6.90 -9.92 -8.35
C PHE A 26 7.22 -11.07 -7.39
N ARG A 27 8.09 -10.78 -6.41
CA ARG A 27 8.49 -11.73 -5.36
C ARG A 27 8.47 -11.03 -4.00
N VAL A 28 8.09 -11.75 -2.95
CA VAL A 28 8.08 -11.29 -1.55
C VAL A 28 8.93 -12.23 -0.72
N ARG A 29 9.90 -11.68 0.02
CA ARG A 29 10.77 -12.47 0.91
C ARG A 29 10.03 -12.87 2.18
N GLU A 30 10.41 -14.01 2.77
CA GLU A 30 9.91 -14.41 4.09
C GLU A 30 10.24 -13.35 5.16
N GLY A 31 9.29 -13.09 6.06
CA GLY A 31 9.41 -12.10 7.14
C GLY A 31 9.40 -10.64 6.69
N GLN A 32 9.18 -10.35 5.40
CA GLN A 32 9.17 -9.00 4.87
C GLN A 32 7.78 -8.36 5.00
N ILE A 33 7.76 -7.04 5.27
CA ILE A 33 6.57 -6.21 5.05
C ILE A 33 6.65 -5.69 3.62
N PHE A 34 5.71 -6.15 2.79
CA PHE A 34 5.60 -5.81 1.37
C PHE A 34 4.37 -4.96 1.12
N GLY A 35 4.57 -3.79 0.55
CA GLY A 35 3.51 -2.85 0.19
C GLY A 35 3.10 -2.98 -1.28
N PHE A 36 1.79 -3.11 -1.53
CA PHE A 36 1.20 -3.14 -2.85
C PHE A 36 0.34 -1.89 -3.04
N LEU A 37 0.91 -0.86 -3.66
CA LEU A 37 0.37 0.49 -3.71
C LEU A 37 -0.27 0.81 -5.05
N GLY A 38 -1.36 1.56 -5.01
CA GLY A 38 -1.98 2.08 -6.21
C GLY A 38 -3.36 2.70 -5.94
N PRO A 39 -3.92 3.43 -6.89
CA PRO A 39 -5.23 4.05 -6.74
C PRO A 39 -6.35 3.01 -6.63
N ASN A 40 -7.54 3.47 -6.30
CA ASN A 40 -8.72 2.63 -6.31
C ASN A 40 -8.99 2.13 -7.74
N GLY A 41 -9.30 0.84 -7.87
CA GLY A 41 -9.49 0.21 -9.19
C GLY A 41 -8.22 -0.23 -9.91
N ALA A 42 -7.01 0.01 -9.36
CA ALA A 42 -5.75 -0.37 -10.00
C ALA A 42 -5.49 -1.90 -10.08
N GLY A 43 -6.32 -2.73 -9.45
CA GLY A 43 -6.17 -4.20 -9.47
C GLY A 43 -5.66 -4.80 -8.15
N LYS A 44 -5.43 -4.00 -7.09
CA LYS A 44 -4.88 -4.45 -5.80
C LYS A 44 -5.66 -5.61 -5.18
N SER A 45 -6.94 -5.41 -4.86
CA SER A 45 -7.79 -6.45 -4.25
C SER A 45 -7.98 -7.67 -5.17
N THR A 46 -8.00 -7.46 -6.50
CA THR A 46 -8.07 -8.57 -7.46
C THR A 46 -6.80 -9.43 -7.37
N THR A 47 -5.64 -8.80 -7.31
CA THR A 47 -4.35 -9.50 -7.13
C THR A 47 -4.35 -10.29 -5.80
N ILE A 48 -4.71 -9.66 -4.68
CA ILE A 48 -4.78 -10.33 -3.37
C ILE A 48 -5.73 -11.53 -3.41
N ARG A 49 -6.90 -11.40 -4.02
CA ARG A 49 -7.85 -12.52 -4.15
C ARG A 49 -7.30 -13.69 -4.97
N MET A 50 -6.45 -13.43 -5.95
CA MET A 50 -5.73 -14.49 -6.68
C MET A 50 -4.69 -15.15 -5.79
N LEU A 51 -3.86 -14.37 -5.07
CA LEU A 51 -2.82 -14.88 -4.17
C LEU A 51 -3.39 -15.71 -3.02
N THR A 52 -4.54 -15.31 -2.48
CA THR A 52 -5.23 -16.03 -1.39
C THR A 52 -6.03 -17.24 -1.87
N GLY A 53 -6.01 -17.56 -3.17
CA GLY A 53 -6.73 -18.68 -3.74
C GLY A 53 -8.26 -18.54 -3.74
N ILE A 54 -8.79 -17.32 -3.54
CA ILE A 54 -10.22 -17.02 -3.67
C ILE A 54 -10.61 -16.94 -5.14
N LEU A 55 -9.76 -16.29 -5.95
CA LEU A 55 -9.97 -16.09 -7.37
C LEU A 55 -8.89 -16.85 -8.16
N LEU A 56 -9.29 -17.52 -9.25
CA LEU A 56 -8.31 -18.12 -10.17
C LEU A 56 -7.80 -17.08 -11.15
N PRO A 57 -6.48 -17.06 -11.44
CA PRO A 57 -5.95 -16.24 -12.53
C PRO A 57 -6.44 -16.75 -13.89
N SER A 58 -6.58 -15.83 -14.83
CA SER A 58 -6.84 -16.18 -16.24
C SER A 58 -5.60 -16.80 -16.88
N SER A 59 -4.40 -16.24 -16.59
CA SER A 59 -3.10 -16.77 -17.02
C SER A 59 -2.02 -16.42 -15.97
N GLY A 60 -0.80 -16.88 -16.20
CA GLY A 60 0.32 -16.74 -15.27
C GLY A 60 0.42 -17.86 -14.26
N THR A 61 1.49 -17.86 -13.48
CA THR A 61 1.82 -18.90 -12.50
C THR A 61 2.29 -18.24 -11.20
N GLY A 62 2.32 -19.00 -10.10
CA GLY A 62 2.90 -18.51 -8.85
C GLY A 62 2.84 -19.51 -7.73
N HIS A 63 3.69 -19.25 -6.72
CA HIS A 63 3.75 -20.04 -5.48
C HIS A 63 3.52 -19.10 -4.30
N ILE A 64 2.69 -19.54 -3.36
CA ILE A 64 2.36 -18.82 -2.13
C ILE A 64 2.67 -19.73 -0.95
N ALA A 65 3.56 -19.30 -0.05
CA ALA A 65 4.06 -20.13 1.06
C ALA A 65 4.62 -21.49 0.59
N GLY A 66 5.17 -21.54 -0.64
CA GLY A 66 5.71 -22.75 -1.29
C GLY A 66 4.69 -23.60 -2.03
N PHE A 67 3.40 -23.26 -2.03
CA PHE A 67 2.32 -23.99 -2.69
C PHE A 67 1.93 -23.37 -4.02
N ASP A 68 1.70 -24.19 -5.04
CA ASP A 68 1.23 -23.75 -6.36
C ASP A 68 -0.19 -23.18 -6.29
N MET A 69 -0.37 -21.95 -6.81
CA MET A 69 -1.62 -21.20 -6.69
C MET A 69 -2.79 -21.77 -7.51
N ARG A 70 -2.54 -22.66 -8.47
CA ARG A 70 -3.60 -23.29 -9.28
C ARG A 70 -4.04 -24.62 -8.71
N THR A 71 -3.09 -25.45 -8.30
CA THR A 71 -3.32 -26.85 -7.91
C THR A 71 -3.43 -27.04 -6.41
N GLU A 72 -2.80 -26.18 -5.58
CA GLU A 72 -2.68 -26.35 -4.14
C GLU A 72 -3.42 -25.28 -3.31
N ARG A 73 -4.52 -24.74 -3.83
CA ARG A 73 -5.29 -23.65 -3.19
C ARG A 73 -5.73 -23.95 -1.76
N ARG A 74 -5.98 -25.23 -1.44
CA ARG A 74 -6.40 -25.63 -0.10
C ARG A 74 -5.26 -25.50 0.91
N GLN A 75 -4.05 -25.85 0.49
CA GLN A 75 -2.82 -25.70 1.28
C GLN A 75 -2.50 -24.20 1.48
N ILE A 76 -2.61 -23.39 0.41
CA ILE A 76 -2.47 -21.93 0.51
C ILE A 76 -3.40 -21.36 1.57
N LYS A 77 -4.70 -21.66 1.51
CA LYS A 77 -5.69 -21.16 2.48
C LYS A 77 -5.39 -21.53 3.92
N LYS A 78 -4.73 -22.68 4.16
CA LYS A 78 -4.31 -23.08 5.51
C LYS A 78 -3.03 -22.39 5.98
N ALA A 79 -2.17 -21.98 5.04
CA ALA A 79 -0.86 -21.38 5.34
C ALA A 79 -0.91 -19.85 5.48
N ILE A 80 -2.01 -19.21 5.05
CA ILE A 80 -2.13 -17.76 5.00
C ILE A 80 -3.21 -17.25 5.95
N GLY A 81 -3.01 -16.02 6.45
CA GLY A 81 -4.07 -15.18 7.00
C GLY A 81 -4.59 -14.22 5.94
N TYR A 82 -5.85 -13.86 5.98
CA TYR A 82 -6.42 -12.88 5.06
C TYR A 82 -7.42 -11.98 5.77
N MET A 83 -7.14 -10.70 5.73
CA MET A 83 -8.03 -9.63 6.17
C MET A 83 -8.47 -8.84 4.94
N SER A 84 -9.71 -9.03 4.52
CA SER A 84 -10.30 -8.29 3.39
C SER A 84 -10.68 -6.87 3.81
N GLN A 85 -10.80 -5.96 2.84
CA GLN A 85 -11.21 -4.56 3.06
C GLN A 85 -12.52 -4.44 3.86
N LYS A 86 -13.46 -5.34 3.65
CA LYS A 86 -14.70 -5.48 4.43
C LYS A 86 -14.66 -6.78 5.21
N PHE A 87 -13.75 -6.86 6.19
CA PHE A 87 -13.71 -8.04 7.05
C PHE A 87 -14.95 -8.06 7.94
N SER A 88 -15.75 -9.11 7.80
CA SER A 88 -16.99 -9.26 8.54
C SER A 88 -16.73 -10.07 9.81
N LEU A 89 -16.57 -9.36 10.93
CA LEU A 89 -16.71 -9.99 12.25
C LEU A 89 -18.20 -10.34 12.46
N TYR A 90 -18.44 -11.36 13.28
CA TYR A 90 -19.78 -11.61 13.80
C TYR A 90 -20.07 -10.56 14.87
N GLU A 91 -20.86 -9.56 14.51
CA GLU A 91 -21.06 -8.36 15.33
C GLU A 91 -21.78 -8.65 16.65
N ASP A 92 -22.62 -9.68 16.67
CA ASP A 92 -23.38 -10.14 17.84
C ASP A 92 -22.55 -11.03 18.80
N LEU A 93 -21.37 -11.44 18.36
CA LEU A 93 -20.44 -12.25 19.17
C LEU A 93 -19.42 -11.36 19.88
N THR A 94 -18.91 -11.86 20.99
CA THR A 94 -17.74 -11.29 21.67
C THR A 94 -16.47 -11.44 20.83
N VAL A 95 -15.42 -10.73 21.19
CA VAL A 95 -14.10 -10.89 20.58
C VAL A 95 -13.60 -12.32 20.74
N ARG A 96 -13.74 -12.91 21.93
CA ARG A 96 -13.36 -14.29 22.22
C ARG A 96 -14.08 -15.28 21.31
N GLU A 97 -15.39 -15.17 21.19
CA GLU A 97 -16.20 -16.06 20.32
C GLU A 97 -15.85 -15.91 18.84
N ASN A 98 -15.49 -14.69 18.39
CA ASN A 98 -14.97 -14.50 17.04
C ASN A 98 -13.62 -15.22 16.86
N LEU A 99 -12.68 -15.10 17.80
CA LEU A 99 -11.40 -15.81 17.75
C LEU A 99 -11.61 -17.34 17.76
N ASP A 100 -12.50 -17.85 18.62
CA ASP A 100 -12.86 -19.28 18.67
C ASP A 100 -13.44 -19.77 17.35
N PHE A 101 -14.36 -18.99 16.76
CA PHE A 101 -14.97 -19.34 15.48
C PHE A 101 -13.92 -19.40 14.34
N PHE A 102 -13.14 -18.33 14.16
CA PHE A 102 -12.14 -18.29 13.11
C PHE A 102 -11.01 -19.30 13.36
N GLY A 103 -10.57 -19.46 14.62
CA GLY A 103 -9.60 -20.47 15.00
C GLY A 103 -10.08 -21.89 14.68
N GLY A 104 -11.33 -22.18 14.97
CA GLY A 104 -11.96 -23.49 14.67
C GLY A 104 -11.94 -23.84 13.17
N ILE A 105 -12.07 -22.86 12.27
CA ILE A 105 -11.96 -23.07 10.82
C ILE A 105 -10.58 -23.63 10.43
N TYR A 106 -9.53 -23.19 11.12
CA TYR A 106 -8.14 -23.59 10.87
C TYR A 106 -7.67 -24.73 11.79
N GLY A 107 -8.51 -25.18 12.73
CA GLY A 107 -8.16 -26.19 13.73
C GLY A 107 -7.20 -25.66 14.81
N ALA A 108 -7.13 -24.35 15.00
CA ALA A 108 -6.37 -23.74 16.09
C ALA A 108 -7.15 -23.89 17.40
N THR A 109 -6.44 -24.25 18.48
CA THR A 109 -7.02 -24.46 19.82
C THR A 109 -6.43 -23.52 20.87
N ALA A 110 -5.41 -22.74 20.51
CA ALA A 110 -4.74 -21.78 21.40
C ALA A 110 -4.60 -20.43 20.69
N PHE A 111 -5.13 -19.37 21.28
CA PHE A 111 -5.20 -18.03 20.70
C PHE A 111 -4.35 -17.00 21.44
N ASP A 112 -3.66 -17.42 22.53
CA ASP A 112 -2.89 -16.51 23.39
C ASP A 112 -1.92 -15.63 22.60
N TRP A 113 -1.24 -16.21 21.61
CA TRP A 113 -0.33 -15.46 20.76
C TRP A 113 -1.04 -14.36 19.94
N ALA A 114 -2.17 -14.67 19.31
CA ALA A 114 -2.91 -13.70 18.52
C ALA A 114 -3.53 -12.60 19.41
N ILE A 115 -4.02 -12.99 20.60
CA ILE A 115 -4.53 -12.08 21.62
C ILE A 115 -3.43 -11.12 22.05
N GLN A 116 -2.24 -11.63 22.35
CA GLN A 116 -1.10 -10.86 22.82
C GLN A 116 -0.56 -9.93 21.73
N VAL A 117 -0.28 -10.45 20.52
CA VAL A 117 0.25 -9.65 19.40
C VAL A 117 -0.71 -8.55 18.98
N CYS A 118 -2.02 -8.82 19.00
CA CYS A 118 -3.04 -7.84 18.63
C CYS A 118 -3.57 -7.01 19.82
N HIS A 119 -3.02 -7.20 21.03
CA HIS A 119 -3.44 -6.49 22.26
C HIS A 119 -4.95 -6.54 22.49
N LEU A 120 -5.53 -7.74 22.47
CA LEU A 120 -6.98 -7.96 22.57
C LEU A 120 -7.47 -8.23 23.98
N GLU A 121 -6.58 -8.45 24.95
CA GLU A 121 -6.92 -8.80 26.34
C GLU A 121 -8.01 -7.88 26.96
N PRO A 122 -7.94 -6.54 26.80
CA PRO A 122 -8.91 -5.64 27.44
C PRO A 122 -10.32 -5.70 26.85
N VAL A 123 -10.48 -6.36 25.70
CA VAL A 123 -11.75 -6.36 24.93
C VAL A 123 -12.31 -7.74 24.65
N LEU A 124 -11.67 -8.81 25.15
CA LEU A 124 -12.04 -10.20 24.85
C LEU A 124 -13.53 -10.52 25.09
N ASP A 125 -14.08 -10.00 26.17
CA ASP A 125 -15.47 -10.30 26.56
C ASP A 125 -16.46 -9.22 26.08
N LYS A 126 -16.00 -8.25 25.25
CA LYS A 126 -16.87 -7.25 24.64
C LYS A 126 -17.47 -7.76 23.35
N ILE A 127 -18.74 -7.43 23.10
CA ILE A 127 -19.44 -7.70 21.85
C ILE A 127 -18.84 -6.83 20.75
N CYS A 128 -18.56 -7.39 19.57
CA CYS A 128 -17.86 -6.72 18.48
C CYS A 128 -18.59 -5.47 17.95
N SER A 129 -19.92 -5.45 17.95
CA SER A 129 -20.72 -4.27 17.55
C SER A 129 -20.49 -3.05 18.44
N SER A 130 -20.10 -3.26 19.73
CA SER A 130 -19.85 -2.17 20.68
C SER A 130 -18.45 -1.52 20.53
N LEU A 131 -17.58 -2.10 19.71
CA LEU A 131 -16.22 -1.63 19.53
C LEU A 131 -16.13 -0.47 18.53
N SER A 132 -15.14 0.41 18.73
CA SER A 132 -14.78 1.42 17.72
C SER A 132 -14.26 0.75 16.43
N VAL A 133 -14.27 1.49 15.32
CA VAL A 133 -13.79 0.98 14.02
C VAL A 133 -12.35 0.45 14.14
N GLY A 134 -11.44 1.21 14.77
CA GLY A 134 -10.05 0.79 14.94
C GLY A 134 -9.91 -0.49 15.77
N LEU A 135 -10.69 -0.65 16.87
CA LEU A 135 -10.69 -1.89 17.65
C LEU A 135 -11.25 -3.07 16.84
N ARG A 136 -12.30 -2.87 16.05
CA ARG A 136 -12.80 -3.93 15.14
C ARG A 136 -11.74 -4.35 14.12
N GLN A 137 -10.98 -3.41 13.55
CA GLN A 137 -9.86 -3.74 12.64
C GLN A 137 -8.78 -4.57 13.34
N ARG A 138 -8.47 -4.22 14.60
CA ARG A 138 -7.52 -4.98 15.43
C ARG A 138 -8.02 -6.41 15.71
N VAL A 139 -9.29 -6.58 16.05
CA VAL A 139 -9.92 -7.90 16.21
C VAL A 139 -9.91 -8.69 14.90
N ALA A 140 -10.21 -8.02 13.77
CA ALA A 140 -10.17 -8.64 12.45
C ALA A 140 -8.76 -9.16 12.10
N LEU A 141 -7.72 -8.39 12.44
CA LEU A 141 -6.32 -8.83 12.30
C LEU A 141 -6.07 -10.07 13.19
N GLY A 142 -6.48 -10.03 14.47
CA GLY A 142 -6.35 -11.16 15.39
C GLY A 142 -7.00 -12.44 14.85
N CYS A 143 -8.22 -12.33 14.31
CA CYS A 143 -8.90 -13.46 13.67
C CYS A 143 -8.15 -13.96 12.41
N ALA A 144 -7.58 -13.06 11.62
CA ALA A 144 -6.82 -13.43 10.43
C ALA A 144 -5.50 -14.15 10.74
N VAL A 145 -4.91 -13.91 11.92
CA VAL A 145 -3.63 -14.51 12.32
C VAL A 145 -3.75 -15.57 13.41
N VAL A 146 -4.96 -15.90 13.85
CA VAL A 146 -5.25 -16.80 15.00
C VAL A 146 -4.56 -18.17 14.90
N HIS A 147 -4.34 -18.68 13.70
CA HIS A 147 -3.71 -19.96 13.40
C HIS A 147 -2.20 -19.87 13.12
N ARG A 148 -1.56 -18.73 13.42
CA ARG A 148 -0.12 -18.46 13.18
C ARG A 148 0.30 -18.68 11.72
N PRO A 149 -0.26 -17.97 10.76
CA PRO A 149 0.06 -18.15 9.35
C PRO A 149 1.50 -17.75 9.04
N ARG A 150 2.10 -18.35 7.97
CA ARG A 150 3.41 -17.93 7.46
C ARG A 150 3.38 -16.56 6.79
N ILE A 151 2.23 -16.20 6.21
CA ILE A 151 2.00 -14.93 5.53
C ILE A 151 0.59 -14.44 5.82
N VAL A 152 0.44 -13.14 6.05
CA VAL A 152 -0.85 -12.48 6.15
C VAL A 152 -1.03 -11.46 5.03
N PHE A 153 -2.18 -11.52 4.37
CA PHE A 153 -2.62 -10.56 3.36
C PHE A 153 -3.61 -9.59 3.99
N LEU A 154 -3.30 -8.31 3.91
CA LEU A 154 -4.11 -7.21 4.46
C LEU A 154 -4.56 -6.30 3.30
N ASP A 155 -5.85 -6.32 3.01
CA ASP A 155 -6.44 -5.55 1.90
C ASP A 155 -7.00 -4.23 2.43
N GLU A 156 -6.25 -3.13 2.29
CA GLU A 156 -6.55 -1.79 2.79
C GLU A 156 -6.97 -1.77 4.28
N PRO A 157 -6.16 -2.33 5.19
CA PRO A 157 -6.58 -2.61 6.56
C PRO A 157 -6.88 -1.37 7.40
N THR A 158 -6.39 -0.20 7.00
CA THR A 158 -6.54 1.07 7.71
C THR A 158 -7.48 2.04 7.02
N ALA A 159 -8.19 1.59 5.97
CA ALA A 159 -9.16 2.43 5.27
C ALA A 159 -10.28 2.89 6.21
N GLY A 160 -10.53 4.21 6.23
CA GLY A 160 -11.58 4.81 7.06
C GLY A 160 -11.27 4.87 8.57
N VAL A 161 -10.01 4.62 8.96
CA VAL A 161 -9.54 4.72 10.35
C VAL A 161 -8.80 6.04 10.56
N ASP A 162 -8.97 6.64 11.73
CA ASP A 162 -8.27 7.88 12.06
C ASP A 162 -6.75 7.72 12.16
N PRO A 163 -5.96 8.81 12.02
CA PRO A 163 -4.49 8.73 11.99
C PRO A 163 -3.85 8.11 13.25
N GLY A 164 -4.46 8.28 14.42
CA GLY A 164 -3.94 7.72 15.68
C GLY A 164 -4.05 6.20 15.69
N TYR A 165 -5.20 5.66 15.31
CA TYR A 165 -5.39 4.21 15.17
C TYR A 165 -4.59 3.62 14.02
N ARG A 166 -4.39 4.35 12.91
CA ARG A 166 -3.54 3.91 11.81
C ARG A 166 -2.12 3.63 12.28
N ARG A 167 -1.53 4.55 13.07
CA ARG A 167 -0.21 4.36 13.66
C ARG A 167 -0.15 3.12 14.55
N SER A 168 -1.11 2.95 15.46
CA SER A 168 -1.15 1.78 16.33
C SER A 168 -1.39 0.47 15.58
N PHE A 169 -2.07 0.49 14.44
CA PHE A 169 -2.23 -0.68 13.58
C PHE A 169 -0.91 -1.09 12.90
N TRP A 170 -0.11 -0.11 12.47
CA TRP A 170 1.23 -0.36 11.92
C TRP A 170 2.20 -0.95 12.96
N GLU A 171 2.07 -0.59 14.24
CA GLU A 171 2.81 -1.24 15.34
C GLU A 171 2.51 -2.74 15.41
N LEU A 172 1.24 -3.15 15.21
CA LEU A 172 0.87 -4.57 15.16
C LEU A 172 1.49 -5.28 13.94
N ILE A 173 1.52 -4.62 12.78
CA ILE A 173 2.16 -5.14 11.57
C ILE A 173 3.66 -5.38 11.83
N TYR A 174 4.33 -4.45 12.47
CA TYR A 174 5.75 -4.62 12.85
C TYR A 174 5.96 -5.79 13.82
N MET A 175 5.10 -5.94 14.82
CA MET A 175 5.19 -7.08 15.74
C MET A 175 5.01 -8.40 15.00
N LEU A 176 4.05 -8.52 14.10
CA LEU A 176 3.88 -9.72 13.28
C LEU A 176 5.14 -10.04 12.45
N ALA A 177 5.75 -9.03 11.83
CA ALA A 177 6.97 -9.21 11.05
C ALA A 177 8.16 -9.61 11.93
N GLN A 178 8.30 -9.07 13.14
CA GLN A 178 9.31 -9.49 14.12
C GLN A 178 9.15 -10.94 14.57
N GLU A 179 7.92 -11.43 14.64
CA GLU A 179 7.59 -12.85 14.89
C GLU A 179 7.83 -13.75 13.65
N GLY A 180 8.35 -13.20 12.56
CA GLY A 180 8.69 -13.94 11.34
C GLY A 180 7.52 -14.11 10.36
N VAL A 181 6.36 -13.50 10.62
CA VAL A 181 5.23 -13.53 9.69
C VAL A 181 5.51 -12.58 8.53
N THR A 182 5.38 -13.07 7.30
CA THR A 182 5.43 -12.20 6.12
C THR A 182 4.13 -11.40 6.03
N VAL A 183 4.22 -10.10 5.82
CA VAL A 183 3.05 -9.24 5.73
C VAL A 183 2.94 -8.62 4.35
N PHE A 184 1.84 -8.90 3.65
CA PHE A 184 1.49 -8.29 2.38
C PHE A 184 0.36 -7.29 2.59
N VAL A 185 0.62 -6.00 2.43
CA VAL A 185 -0.35 -4.93 2.66
C VAL A 185 -0.69 -4.25 1.35
N SER A 186 -1.98 -4.15 0.99
CA SER A 186 -2.41 -3.20 -0.04
C SER A 186 -2.84 -1.89 0.60
N THR A 187 -2.49 -0.79 -0.04
CA THR A 187 -2.93 0.55 0.38
C THR A 187 -2.96 1.52 -0.80
N HIS A 188 -3.72 2.58 -0.65
CA HIS A 188 -3.66 3.75 -1.54
C HIS A 188 -3.05 4.97 -0.81
N TYR A 189 -2.67 4.82 0.45
CA TYR A 189 -2.02 5.86 1.25
C TYR A 189 -0.51 5.80 1.09
N MET A 190 0.10 6.88 0.59
CA MET A 190 1.54 6.92 0.34
C MET A 190 2.38 7.02 1.61
N ASP A 191 1.82 7.61 2.68
CA ASP A 191 2.45 7.63 4.01
C ASP A 191 2.61 6.23 4.60
N GLU A 192 1.69 5.31 4.31
CA GLU A 192 1.81 3.91 4.72
C GLU A 192 2.91 3.14 3.99
N ALA A 193 3.23 3.54 2.77
CA ALA A 193 4.28 2.92 1.98
C ALA A 193 5.66 3.05 2.62
N GLU A 194 5.90 4.12 3.37
CA GLU A 194 7.16 4.34 4.10
C GLU A 194 7.44 3.27 5.17
N HIS A 195 6.40 2.60 5.64
CA HIS A 195 6.49 1.51 6.61
C HIS A 195 6.89 0.17 5.98
N CYS A 196 6.87 0.06 4.66
CA CYS A 196 7.15 -1.19 3.95
C CYS A 196 8.63 -1.32 3.60
N GLY A 197 9.19 -2.53 3.75
CA GLY A 197 10.56 -2.81 3.35
C GLY A 197 10.75 -2.90 1.83
N TRP A 198 9.69 -3.23 1.10
CA TRP A 198 9.65 -3.31 -0.36
C TRP A 198 8.27 -2.95 -0.87
N LEU A 199 8.22 -2.30 -2.01
CA LEU A 199 7.01 -1.79 -2.63
C LEU A 199 6.86 -2.29 -4.06
N ALA A 200 5.63 -2.53 -4.49
CA ALA A 200 5.24 -2.57 -5.89
C ALA A 200 4.12 -1.56 -6.12
N LEU A 201 4.34 -0.64 -7.03
CA LEU A 201 3.38 0.36 -7.46
C LEU A 201 2.58 -0.20 -8.62
N ILE A 202 1.24 -0.26 -8.47
CA ILE A 202 0.33 -0.76 -9.49
C ILE A 202 -0.59 0.35 -10.00
N ASP A 203 -0.72 0.46 -11.31
CA ASP A 203 -1.73 1.30 -11.97
C ASP A 203 -2.31 0.56 -13.17
N ALA A 204 -3.63 0.71 -13.40
CA ALA A 204 -4.36 0.08 -14.52
C ALA A 204 -4.01 -1.41 -14.72
N GLY A 205 -3.88 -2.16 -13.64
CA GLY A 205 -3.59 -3.59 -13.64
C GLY A 205 -2.12 -3.98 -13.84
N LYS A 206 -1.20 -3.03 -14.01
CA LYS A 206 0.24 -3.26 -14.26
C LYS A 206 1.12 -2.76 -13.12
N ILE A 207 2.22 -3.47 -12.83
CA ILE A 207 3.27 -2.93 -11.97
C ILE A 207 4.04 -1.89 -12.76
N VAL A 208 4.03 -0.66 -12.27
CA VAL A 208 4.69 0.49 -12.90
C VAL A 208 6.08 0.78 -12.32
N ALA A 209 6.31 0.41 -11.05
CA ALA A 209 7.63 0.46 -10.42
C ALA A 209 7.67 -0.50 -9.23
N SER A 210 8.87 -0.97 -8.86
CA SER A 210 9.08 -1.77 -7.65
C SER A 210 10.48 -1.57 -7.08
N GLY A 211 10.60 -1.62 -5.76
CA GLY A 211 11.85 -1.43 -5.04
C GLY A 211 11.63 -1.13 -3.56
N SER A 212 12.71 -0.93 -2.81
CA SER A 212 12.60 -0.29 -1.50
C SER A 212 12.15 1.17 -1.64
N PRO A 213 11.59 1.81 -0.60
CA PRO A 213 11.29 3.25 -0.65
C PRO A 213 12.50 4.09 -1.09
N ALA A 214 13.70 3.74 -0.63
CA ALA A 214 14.94 4.42 -1.02
C ALA A 214 15.31 4.18 -2.50
N ASP A 215 15.18 2.94 -2.99
CA ASP A 215 15.40 2.62 -4.41
C ASP A 215 14.44 3.36 -5.32
N LEU A 216 13.16 3.42 -4.94
CA LEU A 216 12.15 4.12 -5.73
C LEU A 216 12.46 5.61 -5.85
N ARG A 217 12.91 6.24 -4.75
CA ARG A 217 13.35 7.64 -4.77
C ARG A 217 14.58 7.86 -5.66
N SER A 218 15.56 6.98 -5.59
CA SER A 218 16.82 7.17 -6.31
C SER A 218 16.75 6.81 -7.80
N LYS A 219 15.93 5.81 -8.18
CA LYS A 219 15.93 5.26 -9.55
C LYS A 219 14.85 5.85 -10.46
N ASN A 220 13.75 6.35 -9.87
CA ASN A 220 12.59 6.78 -10.67
C ASN A 220 12.47 8.29 -10.79
N PHE A 221 13.40 9.05 -10.20
CA PHE A 221 13.36 10.50 -10.19
C PHE A 221 14.68 11.07 -10.73
N ASP A 222 14.80 11.17 -12.07
CA ASP A 222 15.97 11.75 -12.75
C ASP A 222 15.97 13.29 -12.77
N ALA A 223 14.94 13.90 -12.17
CA ALA A 223 14.77 15.34 -12.09
C ALA A 223 14.99 15.81 -10.64
N ARG A 224 15.05 17.12 -10.45
CA ARG A 224 15.10 17.74 -9.12
C ARG A 224 13.70 18.25 -8.75
N LEU A 225 13.38 18.22 -7.46
CA LEU A 225 12.09 18.66 -6.97
C LEU A 225 12.24 19.97 -6.17
N LEU A 226 11.49 21.00 -6.57
CA LEU A 226 11.40 22.25 -5.83
C LEU A 226 10.02 22.35 -5.17
N GLU A 227 9.99 22.66 -3.88
CA GLU A 227 8.79 23.05 -3.16
C GLU A 227 8.66 24.58 -3.23
N LEU A 228 7.58 25.06 -3.81
CA LEU A 228 7.26 26.48 -3.94
C LEU A 228 6.05 26.82 -3.06
N ASP A 229 6.28 27.70 -2.09
CA ASP A 229 5.26 28.28 -1.22
C ASP A 229 4.91 29.66 -1.72
N VAL A 230 3.65 29.92 -2.05
CA VAL A 230 3.17 31.16 -2.67
C VAL A 230 1.81 31.58 -2.11
N GLU A 231 1.57 32.87 -2.13
CA GLU A 231 0.23 33.44 -1.97
C GLU A 231 -0.56 33.18 -3.26
N SER A 232 -1.78 32.70 -3.25
CA SER A 232 -2.61 32.51 -4.46
C SER A 232 -2.06 31.45 -5.45
N MET A 233 -1.83 30.24 -4.99
CA MET A 233 -1.25 29.12 -5.73
C MET A 233 -1.80 28.95 -7.16
N PHE A 234 -3.12 29.07 -7.36
CA PHE A 234 -3.75 28.92 -8.68
C PHE A 234 -3.31 29.95 -9.72
N ALA A 235 -2.88 31.14 -9.29
CA ALA A 235 -2.38 32.17 -10.19
C ALA A 235 -1.01 31.83 -10.80
N TRP A 236 -0.31 30.85 -10.26
CA TRP A 236 1.02 30.43 -10.70
C TRP A 236 1.02 29.28 -11.69
N ILE A 237 0.05 28.36 -11.60
CA ILE A 237 0.08 27.06 -12.30
C ILE A 237 0.23 27.25 -13.80
N ASP A 238 -0.65 28.02 -14.44
CA ASP A 238 -0.65 28.23 -15.88
C ASP A 238 0.64 28.84 -16.43
N ASP A 239 1.30 29.69 -15.64
CA ASP A 239 2.56 30.31 -16.03
C ASP A 239 3.74 29.36 -15.83
N LEU A 240 3.75 28.59 -14.74
CA LEU A 240 4.80 27.63 -14.42
C LEU A 240 4.83 26.45 -15.41
N GLU A 241 3.67 25.96 -15.84
CA GLU A 241 3.58 24.87 -16.84
C GLU A 241 4.17 25.24 -18.20
N LYS A 242 4.28 26.56 -18.49
CA LYS A 242 4.87 27.08 -19.75
C LYS A 242 6.37 27.34 -19.66
N VAL A 243 6.96 27.19 -18.48
CA VAL A 243 8.39 27.48 -18.26
C VAL A 243 9.25 26.35 -18.82
N PRO A 244 10.13 26.60 -19.78
CA PRO A 244 11.09 25.60 -20.24
C PRO A 244 12.00 25.14 -19.09
N GLY A 245 12.10 23.81 -18.88
CA GLY A 245 12.86 23.22 -17.77
C GLY A 245 12.03 22.89 -16.54
N ILE A 246 10.75 23.29 -16.47
CA ILE A 246 9.77 22.75 -15.53
C ILE A 246 9.00 21.65 -16.26
N ARG A 247 9.14 20.41 -15.82
CA ARG A 247 8.52 19.23 -16.45
C ARG A 247 7.10 19.00 -15.98
N GLU A 248 6.84 19.32 -14.69
CA GLU A 248 5.56 19.05 -14.03
C GLU A 248 5.33 20.04 -12.90
N VAL A 249 4.07 20.43 -12.71
CA VAL A 249 3.59 21.27 -11.61
C VAL A 249 2.49 20.49 -10.89
N ALA A 250 2.73 20.10 -9.65
CA ALA A 250 1.76 19.39 -8.82
C ALA A 250 1.38 20.20 -7.59
N MET A 251 0.11 20.14 -7.18
CA MET A 251 -0.35 20.72 -5.92
C MET A 251 -0.11 19.77 -4.77
N TYR A 252 0.53 20.25 -3.70
CA TYR A 252 0.77 19.50 -2.49
C TYR A 252 0.33 20.29 -1.26
N GLY A 253 -0.86 20.02 -0.75
CA GLY A 253 -1.48 20.82 0.30
C GLY A 253 -1.68 22.27 -0.12
N ASN A 254 -1.00 23.21 0.53
CA ASN A 254 -1.00 24.64 0.23
C ASN A 254 0.24 25.12 -0.56
N LYS A 255 1.02 24.18 -1.14
CA LYS A 255 2.25 24.45 -1.88
C LYS A 255 2.22 23.82 -3.26
N LEU A 256 3.17 24.21 -4.10
CA LEU A 256 3.42 23.60 -5.40
C LEU A 256 4.72 22.80 -5.35
N HIS A 257 4.68 21.58 -5.85
CA HIS A 257 5.85 20.78 -6.15
C HIS A 257 6.16 20.89 -7.64
N LEU A 258 7.38 21.26 -7.96
CA LEU A 258 7.84 21.48 -9.32
C LEU A 258 8.94 20.49 -9.65
N THR A 259 8.69 19.62 -10.61
CA THR A 259 9.72 18.74 -11.17
C THR A 259 10.53 19.51 -12.20
N VAL A 260 11.82 19.73 -11.96
CA VAL A 260 12.67 20.61 -12.77
C VAL A 260 13.93 19.91 -13.28
N ASP A 261 14.44 20.36 -14.42
CA ASP A 261 15.72 19.89 -14.97
C ASP A 261 16.91 20.47 -14.19
N ASP A 262 16.90 21.78 -13.97
CA ASP A 262 17.93 22.54 -13.23
C ASP A 262 17.23 23.43 -12.19
N PRO A 263 17.46 23.19 -10.88
CA PRO A 263 16.89 24.01 -9.82
C PRO A 263 17.26 25.49 -9.88
N THR A 264 18.51 25.79 -10.29
CA THR A 264 19.01 27.18 -10.32
C THR A 264 18.34 27.98 -11.43
N ASP A 265 18.23 27.41 -12.62
CA ASP A 265 17.55 28.03 -13.76
C ASP A 265 16.04 28.19 -13.48
N ALA A 266 15.42 27.14 -12.93
CA ALA A 266 14.00 27.19 -12.53
C ALA A 266 13.73 28.28 -11.48
N GLU A 267 14.57 28.40 -10.45
CA GLU A 267 14.43 29.44 -9.42
C GLU A 267 14.47 30.82 -10.01
N GLN A 268 15.40 31.12 -10.94
CA GLN A 268 15.50 32.40 -11.59
C GLN A 268 14.21 32.77 -12.37
N LYS A 269 13.70 31.80 -13.15
CA LYS A 269 12.46 31.96 -13.92
C LYS A 269 11.23 32.17 -13.04
N ILE A 270 11.10 31.37 -11.96
CA ILE A 270 10.02 31.52 -10.98
C ILE A 270 10.04 32.95 -10.37
N ARG A 271 11.20 33.44 -9.97
CA ARG A 271 11.33 34.79 -9.41
C ARG A 271 10.99 35.87 -10.43
N GLN A 272 11.35 35.70 -11.71
CA GLN A 272 10.97 36.62 -12.79
C GLN A 272 9.45 36.65 -13.01
N ILE A 273 8.77 35.50 -13.00
CA ILE A 273 7.30 35.41 -13.08
C ILE A 273 6.68 36.18 -11.90
N GLY A 274 7.14 35.90 -10.67
CA GLY A 274 6.67 36.60 -9.48
C GLY A 274 6.75 38.13 -9.60
N GLN A 275 7.90 38.63 -10.06
CA GLN A 275 8.10 40.05 -10.27
C GLN A 275 7.18 40.63 -11.37
N SER A 276 7.08 39.97 -12.53
CA SER A 276 6.29 40.42 -13.66
C SER A 276 4.79 40.43 -13.39
N ARG A 277 4.30 39.52 -12.59
CA ARG A 277 2.88 39.37 -12.23
C ARG A 277 2.51 39.98 -10.88
N ASN A 278 3.48 40.59 -10.19
CA ASN A 278 3.32 41.05 -8.81
C ASN A 278 2.79 39.97 -7.84
N LEU A 279 3.26 38.71 -8.05
CA LEU A 279 2.93 37.58 -7.23
C LEU A 279 4.08 37.33 -6.25
N LYS A 280 3.73 37.03 -4.99
CA LYS A 280 4.72 36.85 -3.92
C LYS A 280 5.14 35.38 -3.77
N VAL A 281 6.43 35.17 -3.87
CA VAL A 281 7.06 33.92 -3.45
C VAL A 281 7.34 34.02 -1.95
N VAL A 282 6.76 33.13 -1.16
CA VAL A 282 6.97 33.04 0.30
C VAL A 282 8.24 32.27 0.57
N ALA A 283 8.37 31.08 -0.02
CA ALA A 283 9.56 30.24 0.07
C ALA A 283 9.75 29.40 -1.19
N LEU A 284 10.99 29.08 -1.52
CA LEU A 284 11.38 28.15 -2.57
C LEU A 284 12.57 27.35 -2.07
N ARG A 285 12.44 26.03 -2.07
CA ARG A 285 13.51 25.15 -1.60
C ARG A 285 13.55 23.85 -2.39
N GLU A 286 14.73 23.32 -2.57
CA GLU A 286 14.89 21.96 -3.09
C GLU A 286 14.54 20.94 -2.00
N ILE A 287 13.75 19.93 -2.36
CA ILE A 287 13.32 18.86 -1.46
C ILE A 287 13.63 17.50 -2.07
N SER A 288 13.72 16.50 -1.21
CA SER A 288 13.73 15.10 -1.67
C SER A 288 12.32 14.68 -2.07
N PRO A 289 12.15 13.96 -3.20
CA PRO A 289 10.83 13.51 -3.64
C PRO A 289 10.19 12.57 -2.62
N SER A 290 8.91 12.78 -2.35
CA SER A 290 8.07 11.84 -1.62
C SER A 290 7.71 10.64 -2.51
N LEU A 291 7.19 9.56 -1.93
CA LEU A 291 6.67 8.45 -2.73
C LEU A 291 5.48 8.86 -3.59
N GLU A 292 4.72 9.88 -3.18
CA GLU A 292 3.61 10.44 -3.95
C GLU A 292 4.13 11.14 -5.22
N ASP A 293 5.18 11.97 -5.12
CA ASP A 293 5.81 12.62 -6.26
C ASP A 293 6.35 11.59 -7.27
N ILE A 294 6.96 10.51 -6.76
CA ILE A 294 7.45 9.42 -7.59
C ILE A 294 6.30 8.73 -8.32
N PHE A 295 5.22 8.41 -7.62
CA PHE A 295 4.07 7.73 -8.18
C PHE A 295 3.43 8.57 -9.29
N VAL A 296 3.21 9.86 -9.06
CA VAL A 296 2.69 10.80 -10.07
C VAL A 296 3.62 10.85 -11.27
N SER A 297 4.93 11.02 -11.07
CA SER A 297 5.92 11.06 -12.14
C SER A 297 5.97 9.78 -12.98
N VAL A 298 5.90 8.61 -12.35
CA VAL A 298 5.93 7.32 -13.06
C VAL A 298 4.67 7.13 -13.92
N ILE A 299 3.48 7.49 -13.39
CA ILE A 299 2.22 7.40 -14.13
C ILE A 299 2.18 8.39 -15.29
N SER A 300 2.60 9.63 -15.08
CA SER A 300 2.63 10.67 -16.14
C SER A 300 3.49 10.21 -17.33
N ARG A 301 4.66 9.61 -17.06
CA ARG A 301 5.53 9.07 -18.12
C ARG A 301 4.87 7.94 -18.94
N GLN A 302 4.07 7.07 -18.29
CA GLN A 302 3.39 5.97 -19.00
C GLN A 302 2.21 6.42 -19.86
N ARG A 303 1.60 7.57 -19.56
CA ARG A 303 0.48 8.11 -20.34
C ARG A 303 0.91 8.91 -21.58
N VAL A 304 2.18 9.31 -21.63
CA VAL A 304 2.76 10.11 -22.73
C VAL A 304 3.50 9.22 -23.78
N GLY A 305 3.85 7.99 -23.43
CA GLY A 305 4.46 6.98 -24.34
C GLY A 305 3.44 5.97 -24.84
#